data_8932c8b09f0d101d76657361a8cd7698
#
_entry.id   8932c8b09f0d101d76657361a8cd7698
#
_cell.length_a   1.000
_cell.length_b   1.000
_cell.length_c   1.000
_cell.angle_alpha   90.00
_cell.angle_beta   90.00
_cell.angle_gamma   90.00
#
_symmetry.space_group_name_H-M   'P 1'
#
loop_
_entity.id
_entity.type
_entity.pdbx_description
1 polymer ?
#
loop_
_entity_poly.entity_id
_entity_poly.type
_entity_poly.pdbx_seq_one_letter_code
_entity_poly.pdbx_strand_id
1 'polypeptide(L)'
;KNQYKTPTGFQNYKIRKETIKVKDSSDVILEVKETLHGPVMNGFLDGINGAKPVTMSWVFTQQKNQMLEAVYSLSHSKDLPDFRKGVSLIAAPGLNIMYGDAKGNIAWNTSGKLYKLDESVNPNFILNGTNGIDDKKEFLDFSKNPHAINPSWNYVYSANNQPEAVDGYLYPGYYLPQDRAKRILGLLEPKNNWTKEDVGKMINDNTSSVAPIVASNLISALDSKSLSLNEKQAIEILKKWNGSNDLKDIAPTIYNKWIYNYLKNTFRDELGEANFKMLLSTHIIKQIIAPQTKNENSVWWDDISTKNKKETRNEILNKSFHGAIAELEKQLGNDLNSWTWNRVHTLEHQHPLGKVALLKGIFNVGPFEVSGSNEVINNLMFNFADSGEYVVNGGPSTRRVIDFSDIENSMSILPTGQSGNPFSKHYNDQAEMYADGKFRKMKLNKEEIIKTSTELIFRPMK
;
A
#
# COMPACT_ATOMS: atom_id res chain seq x y z
N LYS A 1 -14.64 31.98 -18.11
CA LYS A 1 -15.67 32.54 -17.20
C LYS A 1 -15.16 32.43 -15.78
N ASN A 2 -15.37 33.44 -14.94
CA ASN A 2 -14.89 33.47 -13.56
C ASN A 2 -15.95 32.96 -12.57
N GLN A 3 -16.85 32.07 -13.01
CA GLN A 3 -17.96 31.55 -12.23
C GLN A 3 -18.06 30.04 -12.32
N TYR A 4 -18.56 29.40 -11.25
CA TYR A 4 -18.91 27.99 -11.18
C TYR A 4 -20.36 27.81 -10.74
N LYS A 5 -20.99 26.69 -11.11
CA LYS A 5 -22.37 26.37 -10.78
C LYS A 5 -22.48 25.77 -9.38
N THR A 6 -23.51 26.20 -8.64
CA THR A 6 -23.89 25.68 -7.32
C THR A 6 -25.38 25.33 -7.34
N PRO A 7 -25.92 24.66 -6.31
CA PRO A 7 -27.36 24.38 -6.21
C PRO A 7 -28.23 25.64 -6.27
N THR A 8 -27.73 26.79 -5.84
CA THR A 8 -28.45 28.07 -5.77
C THR A 8 -28.14 29.00 -6.94
N GLY A 9 -27.40 28.56 -7.97
CA GLY A 9 -27.04 29.35 -9.12
C GLY A 9 -25.52 29.46 -9.37
N PHE A 10 -25.10 30.50 -10.09
CA PHE A 10 -23.67 30.72 -10.37
C PHE A 10 -23.04 31.61 -9.32
N GLN A 11 -21.85 31.19 -8.85
CA GLN A 11 -21.02 31.96 -7.90
C GLN A 11 -19.66 32.27 -8.53
N ASN A 12 -19.04 33.38 -8.13
CA ASN A 12 -17.69 33.74 -8.54
C ASN A 12 -16.67 32.87 -7.81
N TYR A 13 -15.58 32.48 -8.51
CA TYR A 13 -14.43 31.90 -7.85
C TYR A 13 -13.82 32.90 -6.86
N LYS A 14 -13.40 32.42 -5.70
CA LYS A 14 -12.44 33.13 -4.89
C LYS A 14 -11.05 32.93 -5.51
N ILE A 15 -10.39 34.05 -5.84
CA ILE A 15 -9.08 33.99 -6.52
C ILE A 15 -8.01 34.44 -5.56
N ARG A 16 -6.98 33.62 -5.41
CA ARG A 16 -5.77 33.91 -4.63
C ARG A 16 -4.56 33.81 -5.55
N LYS A 17 -3.66 34.80 -5.46
CA LYS A 17 -2.41 34.81 -6.21
C LYS A 17 -1.23 34.50 -5.28
N GLU A 18 -0.44 33.53 -5.67
CA GLU A 18 0.78 33.15 -4.96
C GLU A 18 2.00 33.45 -5.85
N THR A 19 2.99 34.11 -5.28
CA THR A 19 4.27 34.33 -5.98
C THR A 19 5.28 33.31 -5.51
N ILE A 20 5.70 32.43 -6.41
CA ILE A 20 6.71 31.40 -6.15
C ILE A 20 8.05 31.93 -6.67
N LYS A 21 8.96 32.15 -5.74
CA LYS A 21 10.33 32.54 -6.06
C LYS A 21 11.11 31.36 -6.61
N VAL A 22 11.63 31.49 -7.84
CA VAL A 22 12.42 30.44 -8.50
C VAL A 22 13.86 30.88 -8.61
N LYS A 23 14.79 30.06 -8.04
CA LYS A 23 16.20 30.35 -8.11
C LYS A 23 16.69 30.36 -9.56
N ASP A 24 17.47 31.39 -9.91
CA ASP A 24 18.07 31.58 -11.23
C ASP A 24 17.05 31.68 -12.39
N SER A 25 15.78 32.06 -12.08
CA SER A 25 14.70 32.24 -13.04
C SER A 25 13.74 33.36 -12.60
N SER A 26 12.79 33.74 -13.45
CA SER A 26 11.70 34.66 -13.06
C SER A 26 10.74 34.01 -12.09
N ASP A 27 10.14 34.83 -11.21
CA ASP A 27 9.08 34.39 -10.31
C ASP A 27 7.90 33.81 -11.09
N VAL A 28 7.28 32.76 -10.56
CA VAL A 28 6.03 32.19 -11.07
C VAL A 28 4.86 32.73 -10.25
N ILE A 29 3.90 33.37 -10.91
CA ILE A 29 2.65 33.80 -10.30
C ILE A 29 1.59 32.73 -10.54
N LEU A 30 1.20 32.06 -9.46
CA LEU A 30 0.16 31.04 -9.46
C LEU A 30 -1.18 31.64 -9.06
N GLU A 31 -2.20 31.56 -9.95
CA GLU A 31 -3.57 31.92 -9.64
C GLU A 31 -4.37 30.70 -9.21
N VAL A 32 -4.69 30.63 -7.92
CA VAL A 32 -5.51 29.56 -7.34
C VAL A 32 -6.97 29.99 -7.33
N LYS A 33 -7.81 29.23 -8.05
CA LYS A 33 -9.28 29.41 -8.06
C LYS A 33 -9.89 28.47 -7.04
N GLU A 34 -10.70 28.99 -6.15
CA GLU A 34 -11.38 28.22 -5.11
C GLU A 34 -12.90 28.28 -5.29
N THR A 35 -13.55 27.15 -5.04
CA THR A 35 -14.99 27.00 -4.96
C THR A 35 -15.40 26.72 -3.51
N LEU A 36 -16.70 26.56 -3.25
CA LEU A 36 -17.21 26.12 -1.95
C LEU A 36 -16.66 24.73 -1.52
N HIS A 37 -16.24 23.89 -2.47
CA HIS A 37 -15.67 22.55 -2.20
C HIS A 37 -14.15 22.55 -2.03
N GLY A 38 -13.46 23.60 -2.48
CA GLY A 38 -12.01 23.73 -2.39
C GLY A 38 -11.37 24.20 -3.70
N PRO A 39 -10.04 24.09 -3.83
CA PRO A 39 -9.30 24.58 -5.00
C PRO A 39 -9.60 23.79 -6.26
N VAL A 40 -9.58 24.47 -7.40
CA VAL A 40 -9.65 23.87 -8.74
C VAL A 40 -8.30 23.22 -9.07
N MET A 41 -8.32 21.95 -9.44
CA MET A 41 -7.14 21.11 -9.65
C MET A 41 -6.74 20.93 -11.12
N ASN A 42 -7.54 21.46 -12.06
CA ASN A 42 -7.21 21.39 -13.48
C ASN A 42 -5.86 22.04 -13.78
N GLY A 43 -5.00 21.31 -14.47
CA GLY A 43 -3.64 21.75 -14.80
C GLY A 43 -2.59 21.49 -13.69
N PHE A 44 -2.99 20.94 -12.52
CA PHE A 44 -2.09 20.57 -11.43
C PHE A 44 -1.92 19.06 -11.25
N LEU A 45 -2.93 18.29 -11.69
CA LEU A 45 -2.90 16.83 -11.63
C LEU A 45 -2.99 16.26 -13.03
N ASP A 46 -2.12 15.29 -13.32
CA ASP A 46 -2.16 14.56 -14.58
C ASP A 46 -3.51 13.85 -14.74
N GLY A 47 -4.04 13.84 -15.97
CA GLY A 47 -5.34 13.26 -16.27
C GLY A 47 -6.56 14.15 -15.98
N ILE A 48 -6.42 15.29 -15.29
CA ILE A 48 -7.49 16.26 -15.03
C ILE A 48 -7.37 17.47 -15.99
N ASN A 49 -7.45 17.21 -17.30
CA ASN A 49 -7.28 18.24 -18.33
C ASN A 49 -8.58 18.57 -19.07
N GLY A 50 -9.74 18.13 -18.55
CA GLY A 50 -11.04 18.37 -19.17
C GLY A 50 -11.52 19.82 -19.08
N ALA A 51 -12.52 20.16 -19.91
CA ALA A 51 -13.13 21.50 -19.94
C ALA A 51 -13.95 21.86 -18.68
N LYS A 52 -14.33 20.86 -17.87
CA LYS A 52 -15.07 21.07 -16.61
C LYS A 52 -14.09 21.24 -15.45
N PRO A 53 -14.32 22.21 -14.54
CA PRO A 53 -13.49 22.35 -13.36
C PRO A 53 -13.70 21.17 -12.40
N VAL A 54 -12.60 20.58 -11.94
CA VAL A 54 -12.57 19.56 -10.89
C VAL A 54 -11.92 20.18 -9.66
N THR A 55 -12.59 20.08 -8.51
CA THR A 55 -12.15 20.68 -7.26
C THR A 55 -11.77 19.61 -6.23
N MET A 56 -10.80 19.90 -5.37
CA MET A 56 -10.36 19.01 -4.33
C MET A 56 -11.06 19.36 -3.00
N SER A 57 -12.05 18.55 -2.61
CA SER A 57 -12.70 18.64 -1.31
C SER A 57 -11.93 17.83 -0.26
N TRP A 58 -10.97 18.45 0.41
CA TRP A 58 -10.03 17.77 1.30
C TRP A 58 -10.26 18.16 2.76
N VAL A 59 -10.52 17.17 3.63
CA VAL A 59 -10.79 17.38 5.07
C VAL A 59 -9.66 18.16 5.74
N PHE A 60 -8.43 17.96 5.33
CA PHE A 60 -7.25 18.64 5.89
C PHE A 60 -7.33 20.18 5.77
N THR A 61 -7.93 20.68 4.70
CA THR A 61 -8.12 22.12 4.49
C THR A 61 -9.43 22.66 5.08
N GLN A 62 -10.35 21.77 5.48
CA GLN A 62 -11.69 22.12 5.97
C GLN A 62 -11.82 22.06 7.49
N GLN A 63 -10.86 21.45 8.17
CA GLN A 63 -10.88 21.25 9.61
C GLN A 63 -9.69 21.92 10.28
N LYS A 64 -9.83 22.23 11.59
CA LYS A 64 -8.72 22.74 12.40
C LYS A 64 -7.60 21.68 12.46
N ASN A 65 -6.40 22.08 12.07
CA ASN A 65 -5.23 21.23 12.19
C ASN A 65 -4.69 21.29 13.64
N GLN A 66 -4.77 20.17 14.35
CA GLN A 66 -4.27 19.98 15.71
C GLN A 66 -3.23 18.85 15.78
N MET A 67 -2.50 18.62 14.71
CA MET A 67 -1.57 17.49 14.62
C MET A 67 -0.46 17.58 15.67
N LEU A 68 0.08 18.76 15.95
CA LEU A 68 1.13 18.93 16.97
C LEU A 68 0.60 18.61 18.37
N GLU A 69 -0.60 19.11 18.70
CA GLU A 69 -1.28 18.82 19.96
C GLU A 69 -1.60 17.32 20.09
N ALA A 70 -2.03 16.68 18.97
CA ALA A 70 -2.30 15.25 18.93
C ALA A 70 -1.02 14.43 19.23
N VAL A 71 0.08 14.72 18.52
CA VAL A 71 1.37 14.03 18.72
C VAL A 71 1.87 14.23 20.15
N TYR A 72 1.79 15.44 20.68
CA TYR A 72 2.16 15.73 22.06
C TYR A 72 1.31 14.92 23.05
N SER A 73 -0.03 14.94 22.89
CA SER A 73 -0.96 14.19 23.74
C SER A 73 -0.71 12.69 23.69
N LEU A 74 -0.50 12.13 22.49
CA LEU A 74 -0.19 10.70 22.32
C LEU A 74 1.12 10.31 22.99
N SER A 75 2.17 11.14 22.84
CA SER A 75 3.49 10.88 23.45
C SER A 75 3.49 10.99 24.98
N HIS A 76 2.51 11.65 25.57
CA HIS A 76 2.38 11.86 27.02
C HIS A 76 1.18 11.11 27.63
N SER A 77 0.52 10.25 26.84
CA SER A 77 -0.61 9.44 27.31
C SER A 77 -0.19 8.51 28.46
N LYS A 78 -0.96 8.51 29.54
CA LYS A 78 -0.74 7.69 30.73
C LYS A 78 -1.58 6.42 30.73
N ASP A 79 -2.65 6.43 29.96
CA ASP A 79 -3.64 5.35 29.88
C ASP A 79 -4.43 5.40 28.56
N LEU A 80 -5.32 4.45 28.37
CA LEU A 80 -6.16 4.34 27.18
C LEU A 80 -7.11 5.56 26.97
N PRO A 81 -7.77 6.15 27.99
CA PRO A 81 -8.54 7.38 27.84
C PRO A 81 -7.72 8.55 27.31
N ASP A 82 -6.54 8.81 27.89
CA ASP A 82 -5.63 9.87 27.42
C ASP A 82 -5.19 9.64 25.97
N PHE A 83 -4.83 8.39 25.63
CA PHE A 83 -4.49 8.00 24.27
C PHE A 83 -5.64 8.31 23.29
N ARG A 84 -6.87 7.88 23.59
CA ARG A 84 -8.04 8.13 22.74
C ARG A 84 -8.32 9.62 22.56
N LYS A 85 -8.11 10.42 23.59
CA LYS A 85 -8.20 11.87 23.50
C LYS A 85 -7.17 12.42 22.51
N GLY A 86 -5.92 11.95 22.54
CA GLY A 86 -4.90 12.31 21.56
C GLY A 86 -5.30 11.94 20.13
N VAL A 87 -5.83 10.73 19.91
CA VAL A 87 -6.31 10.27 18.60
C VAL A 87 -7.44 11.16 18.06
N SER A 88 -8.37 11.61 18.92
CA SER A 88 -9.51 12.45 18.53
C SER A 88 -9.14 13.83 17.98
N LEU A 89 -7.92 14.31 18.27
CA LEU A 89 -7.41 15.57 17.75
C LEU A 89 -6.91 15.49 16.30
N ILE A 90 -6.73 14.28 15.77
CA ILE A 90 -6.27 14.06 14.39
C ILE A 90 -7.45 14.18 13.44
N ALA A 91 -7.62 15.34 12.82
CA ALA A 91 -8.68 15.57 11.82
C ALA A 91 -8.37 14.91 10.47
N ALA A 92 -7.10 14.85 10.08
CA ALA A 92 -6.57 14.20 8.88
C ALA A 92 -5.06 13.95 9.08
N PRO A 93 -4.49 12.91 8.42
CA PRO A 93 -5.18 11.88 7.62
C PRO A 93 -5.94 10.87 8.49
N GLY A 94 -6.77 10.03 7.86
CA GLY A 94 -7.32 8.84 8.51
C GLY A 94 -6.22 7.80 8.72
N LEU A 95 -6.01 7.37 9.97
CA LEU A 95 -4.98 6.39 10.34
C LEU A 95 -5.60 5.30 11.20
N ASN A 96 -5.08 4.09 11.08
CA ASN A 96 -5.30 3.02 12.05
C ASN A 96 -4.25 3.14 13.15
N ILE A 97 -4.66 3.44 14.37
CA ILE A 97 -3.76 3.68 15.50
C ILE A 97 -4.03 2.62 16.57
N MET A 98 -2.99 1.86 16.90
CA MET A 98 -3.05 0.78 17.88
C MET A 98 -2.54 1.25 19.23
N TYR A 99 -3.09 0.67 20.29
CA TYR A 99 -2.67 0.86 21.67
C TYR A 99 -2.44 -0.48 22.35
N GLY A 100 -1.43 -0.53 23.19
CA GLY A 100 -1.20 -1.61 24.13
C GLY A 100 -0.51 -1.07 25.36
N ASP A 101 -0.79 -1.63 26.55
CA ASP A 101 -0.13 -1.26 27.80
C ASP A 101 0.22 -2.49 28.68
N ALA A 102 1.06 -2.26 29.68
CA ALA A 102 1.46 -3.27 30.64
C ALA A 102 0.33 -3.73 31.60
N LYS A 103 -0.83 -3.08 31.56
CA LYS A 103 -2.02 -3.49 32.33
C LYS A 103 -2.90 -4.46 31.57
N GLY A 104 -2.51 -4.82 30.34
CA GLY A 104 -3.24 -5.76 29.48
C GLY A 104 -4.32 -5.11 28.62
N ASN A 105 -4.40 -3.78 28.56
CA ASN A 105 -5.33 -3.13 27.65
C ASN A 105 -4.78 -3.12 26.24
N ILE A 106 -5.64 -3.40 25.28
CA ILE A 106 -5.40 -3.29 23.85
C ILE A 106 -6.49 -2.50 23.18
N ALA A 107 -6.16 -1.68 22.19
CA ALA A 107 -7.16 -1.00 21.39
C ALA A 107 -6.69 -0.74 19.96
N TRP A 108 -7.66 -0.65 19.06
CA TRP A 108 -7.52 -0.10 17.74
C TRP A 108 -8.51 1.04 17.58
N ASN A 109 -8.07 2.17 17.06
CA ASN A 109 -8.91 3.31 16.76
C ASN A 109 -8.56 3.86 15.38
N THR A 110 -9.57 4.26 14.61
CA THR A 110 -9.34 5.08 13.43
C THR A 110 -9.33 6.55 13.81
N SER A 111 -8.35 7.30 13.33
CA SER A 111 -8.36 8.76 13.38
C SER A 111 -9.02 9.35 12.14
N GLY A 112 -9.10 10.67 12.10
CA GLY A 112 -9.68 11.41 11.00
C GLY A 112 -11.08 11.91 11.32
N LYS A 113 -11.40 13.10 10.80
CA LYS A 113 -12.73 13.68 10.89
C LYS A 113 -13.61 13.08 9.80
N LEU A 114 -14.36 12.06 10.17
CA LEU A 114 -15.22 11.31 9.28
C LEU A 114 -16.51 12.10 8.96
N TYR A 115 -17.12 11.85 7.84
CA TYR A 115 -18.34 12.55 7.39
C TYR A 115 -19.30 11.59 6.69
N LYS A 116 -20.58 11.96 6.66
CA LYS A 116 -21.59 11.26 5.89
C LYS A 116 -21.76 11.85 4.49
N LEU A 117 -22.01 11.00 3.53
CA LEU A 117 -22.56 11.30 2.22
C LEU A 117 -23.99 10.80 2.15
N ASP A 118 -24.74 11.26 1.15
CA ASP A 118 -26.04 10.66 0.83
C ASP A 118 -25.84 9.19 0.38
N GLU A 119 -26.76 8.31 0.71
CA GLU A 119 -26.68 6.88 0.39
C GLU A 119 -26.61 6.57 -1.11
N SER A 120 -27.14 7.47 -1.94
CA SER A 120 -27.08 7.37 -3.40
C SER A 120 -25.73 7.72 -4.00
N VAL A 121 -24.81 8.31 -3.21
CA VAL A 121 -23.51 8.81 -3.68
C VAL A 121 -22.47 7.71 -3.68
N ASN A 122 -21.86 7.46 -4.83
CA ASN A 122 -20.69 6.58 -4.93
C ASN A 122 -19.40 7.41 -4.84
N PRO A 123 -18.68 7.37 -3.71
CA PRO A 123 -17.48 8.17 -3.48
C PRO A 123 -16.25 7.72 -4.28
N ASN A 124 -16.35 6.61 -5.02
CA ASN A 124 -15.27 6.13 -5.90
C ASN A 124 -15.17 6.91 -7.22
N PHE A 125 -16.15 7.78 -7.51
CA PHE A 125 -16.17 8.62 -8.70
C PHE A 125 -15.96 10.09 -8.36
N ILE A 126 -15.68 10.89 -9.40
CA ILE A 126 -15.71 12.35 -9.29
C ILE A 126 -17.15 12.77 -9.02
N LEU A 127 -17.38 13.42 -7.89
CA LEU A 127 -18.68 13.80 -7.38
C LEU A 127 -19.24 15.04 -8.13
N ASN A 128 -20.57 15.16 -8.18
CA ASN A 128 -21.23 16.31 -8.80
C ASN A 128 -21.39 17.48 -7.81
N GLY A 129 -20.47 18.43 -7.84
CA GLY A 129 -20.51 19.61 -6.98
C GLY A 129 -21.55 20.66 -7.34
N THR A 130 -22.48 20.41 -8.31
CA THR A 130 -23.41 21.45 -8.79
C THR A 130 -24.80 21.36 -8.20
N ASN A 131 -25.20 20.22 -7.61
CA ASN A 131 -26.57 19.96 -7.16
C ASN A 131 -26.71 19.81 -5.64
N GLY A 132 -25.61 19.73 -4.91
CA GLY A 132 -25.57 19.59 -3.45
C GLY A 132 -25.94 18.20 -2.93
N ILE A 133 -26.27 17.22 -3.80
CA ILE A 133 -26.58 15.85 -3.37
C ILE A 133 -25.29 15.16 -2.90
N ASP A 134 -24.21 15.36 -3.64
CA ASP A 134 -22.91 14.72 -3.40
C ASP A 134 -22.07 15.45 -2.33
N ASP A 135 -22.63 16.50 -1.70
CA ASP A 135 -21.92 17.25 -0.68
C ASP A 135 -21.84 16.46 0.64
N LYS A 136 -20.79 16.70 1.40
CA LYS A 136 -20.66 16.19 2.78
C LYS A 136 -21.82 16.72 3.62
N LYS A 137 -22.63 15.82 4.21
CA LYS A 137 -23.82 16.22 4.97
C LYS A 137 -23.49 16.68 6.36
N GLU A 138 -22.71 15.88 7.08
CA GLU A 138 -22.27 16.17 8.43
C GLU A 138 -20.91 15.57 8.72
N PHE A 139 -20.16 16.17 9.64
CA PHE A 139 -18.97 15.56 10.22
C PHE A 139 -19.37 14.80 11.49
N LEU A 140 -18.91 13.55 11.59
CA LEU A 140 -19.26 12.67 12.70
C LEU A 140 -18.45 13.03 13.97
N ASP A 141 -19.04 12.74 15.14
CA ASP A 141 -18.32 12.72 16.39
C ASP A 141 -17.28 11.58 16.40
N PHE A 142 -16.16 11.76 17.08
CA PHE A 142 -15.08 10.77 17.15
C PHE A 142 -15.54 9.42 17.71
N SER A 143 -16.55 9.39 18.58
CA SER A 143 -17.12 8.13 19.08
C SER A 143 -17.72 7.23 18.01
N LYS A 144 -18.02 7.80 16.82
CA LYS A 144 -18.53 7.09 15.64
C LYS A 144 -17.43 6.56 14.72
N ASN A 145 -16.16 6.91 14.99
CA ASN A 145 -15.06 6.33 14.24
C ASN A 145 -14.93 4.83 14.54
N PRO A 146 -14.63 3.98 13.54
CA PRO A 146 -14.39 2.56 13.77
C PRO A 146 -13.31 2.34 14.84
N HIS A 147 -13.57 1.48 15.80
CA HIS A 147 -12.65 1.15 16.89
C HIS A 147 -12.98 -0.21 17.52
N ALA A 148 -11.99 -0.79 18.19
CA ALA A 148 -12.16 -1.94 19.08
C ALA A 148 -11.34 -1.69 20.36
N ILE A 149 -11.95 -1.93 21.52
CA ILE A 149 -11.35 -1.69 22.83
C ILE A 149 -11.52 -2.95 23.67
N ASN A 150 -10.40 -3.55 24.09
CA ASN A 150 -10.37 -4.78 24.89
C ASN A 150 -11.36 -5.84 24.38
N PRO A 151 -11.33 -6.20 23.07
CA PRO A 151 -12.26 -7.13 22.51
C PRO A 151 -12.11 -8.53 23.15
N SER A 152 -13.21 -9.27 23.24
CA SER A 152 -13.24 -10.59 23.90
C SER A 152 -12.36 -11.66 23.22
N TRP A 153 -11.97 -11.43 21.95
CA TRP A 153 -11.06 -12.29 21.20
C TRP A 153 -9.56 -11.96 21.44
N ASN A 154 -9.23 -10.97 22.31
CA ASN A 154 -7.91 -10.67 22.82
C ASN A 154 -6.83 -10.25 21.80
N TYR A 155 -7.21 -9.69 20.67
CA TYR A 155 -6.28 -9.05 19.72
C TYR A 155 -6.94 -7.91 18.96
N VAL A 156 -6.13 -7.01 18.42
CA VAL A 156 -6.54 -6.01 17.43
C VAL A 156 -5.56 -6.02 16.27
N TYR A 157 -6.04 -5.75 15.07
CA TYR A 157 -5.22 -5.73 13.88
C TYR A 157 -5.73 -4.70 12.86
N SER A 158 -4.88 -4.37 11.89
CA SER A 158 -5.26 -3.66 10.67
C SER A 158 -4.35 -4.08 9.53
N ALA A 159 -4.95 -4.30 8.37
CA ALA A 159 -4.26 -4.54 7.11
C ALA A 159 -4.71 -3.54 6.03
N ASN A 160 -5.16 -2.36 6.44
CA ASN A 160 -5.77 -1.33 5.60
C ASN A 160 -7.07 -1.82 4.91
N ASN A 161 -7.66 -2.93 5.38
CA ASN A 161 -8.92 -3.46 4.89
C ASN A 161 -10.11 -2.63 5.40
N GLN A 162 -11.25 -2.76 4.71
CA GLN A 162 -12.51 -2.13 5.13
C GLN A 162 -12.85 -2.54 6.56
N PRO A 163 -13.05 -1.60 7.50
CA PRO A 163 -13.58 -1.89 8.82
C PRO A 163 -15.07 -2.27 8.72
N GLU A 164 -15.58 -2.90 9.78
CA GLU A 164 -17.00 -3.16 9.90
C GLU A 164 -17.83 -1.87 10.03
N ALA A 165 -19.12 -1.97 9.73
CA ALA A 165 -20.04 -0.85 9.88
C ALA A 165 -20.17 -0.44 11.36
N VAL A 166 -20.22 0.86 11.62
CA VAL A 166 -20.51 1.42 12.94
C VAL A 166 -21.92 2.01 12.90
N ASP A 167 -22.78 1.58 13.81
CA ASP A 167 -24.20 1.97 13.83
C ASP A 167 -24.90 1.77 12.46
N GLY A 168 -24.55 0.71 11.74
CA GLY A 168 -25.09 0.39 10.42
C GLY A 168 -24.47 1.20 9.25
N TYR A 169 -23.56 2.13 9.53
CA TYR A 169 -22.89 2.91 8.49
C TYR A 169 -21.53 2.31 8.16
N LEU A 170 -21.39 1.80 6.92
CA LEU A 170 -20.14 1.32 6.37
C LEU A 170 -19.38 2.51 5.80
N TYR A 171 -18.23 2.84 6.40
CA TYR A 171 -17.49 4.02 6.04
C TYR A 171 -16.88 3.90 4.62
N PRO A 172 -17.19 4.82 3.70
CA PRO A 172 -16.64 4.76 2.34
C PRO A 172 -15.16 5.14 2.33
N GLY A 173 -14.39 4.54 1.41
CA GLY A 173 -12.97 4.86 1.21
C GLY A 173 -12.25 3.85 0.33
N TYR A 174 -11.00 4.16 0.00
CA TYR A 174 -10.10 3.25 -0.70
C TYR A 174 -9.41 2.32 0.30
N TYR A 175 -10.04 1.18 0.55
CA TYR A 175 -9.48 0.14 1.39
C TYR A 175 -8.73 -0.89 0.54
N LEU A 176 -7.70 -1.50 1.11
CA LEU A 176 -7.02 -2.62 0.47
C LEU A 176 -7.87 -3.90 0.54
N PRO A 177 -7.63 -4.89 -0.35
CA PRO A 177 -8.32 -6.16 -0.29
C PRO A 177 -7.99 -6.90 1.01
N GLN A 178 -8.77 -7.94 1.32
CA GLN A 178 -8.67 -8.67 2.58
C GLN A 178 -7.54 -9.71 2.64
N ASP A 179 -6.66 -9.76 1.65
CA ASP A 179 -5.61 -10.78 1.53
C ASP A 179 -4.74 -10.88 2.79
N ARG A 180 -4.13 -9.75 3.20
CA ARG A 180 -3.32 -9.67 4.43
C ARG A 180 -4.16 -9.86 5.69
N ALA A 181 -5.37 -9.29 5.73
CA ALA A 181 -6.29 -9.45 6.85
C ALA A 181 -6.62 -10.93 7.11
N LYS A 182 -6.98 -11.68 6.06
CA LYS A 182 -7.25 -13.13 6.16
C LYS A 182 -6.03 -13.91 6.65
N ARG A 183 -4.83 -13.54 6.18
CA ARG A 183 -3.62 -14.21 6.65
C ARG A 183 -3.33 -13.91 8.09
N ILE A 184 -3.48 -12.66 8.56
CA ILE A 184 -3.32 -12.26 9.95
C ILE A 184 -4.29 -13.05 10.84
N LEU A 185 -5.58 -13.08 10.50
CA LEU A 185 -6.60 -13.81 11.26
C LEU A 185 -6.29 -15.31 11.29
N GLY A 186 -5.95 -15.91 10.14
CA GLY A 186 -5.60 -17.33 10.06
C GLY A 186 -4.37 -17.72 10.89
N LEU A 187 -3.50 -16.76 11.23
CA LEU A 187 -2.37 -16.97 12.15
C LEU A 187 -2.74 -16.70 13.61
N LEU A 188 -3.57 -15.68 13.88
CA LEU A 188 -3.94 -15.27 15.24
C LEU A 188 -4.97 -16.21 15.89
N GLU A 189 -6.03 -16.56 15.18
CA GLU A 189 -7.16 -17.31 15.74
C GLU A 189 -6.83 -18.70 16.33
N PRO A 190 -5.93 -19.49 15.72
CA PRO A 190 -5.57 -20.82 16.25
C PRO A 190 -4.73 -20.80 17.53
N LYS A 191 -4.22 -19.62 17.95
CA LYS A 191 -3.20 -19.52 18.99
C LYS A 191 -3.43 -18.30 19.88
N ASN A 192 -3.31 -18.49 21.20
CA ASN A 192 -3.44 -17.40 22.19
C ASN A 192 -2.26 -17.25 23.15
N ASN A 193 -1.19 -18.05 22.97
CA ASN A 193 0.05 -18.00 23.76
C ASN A 193 1.23 -17.50 22.90
N TRP A 194 1.14 -16.24 22.47
CA TRP A 194 2.12 -15.62 21.59
C TRP A 194 3.41 -15.22 22.33
N THR A 195 4.57 -15.51 21.70
CA THR A 195 5.87 -14.98 22.10
C THR A 195 6.30 -13.87 21.14
N LYS A 196 7.30 -13.07 21.55
CA LYS A 196 7.87 -12.04 20.65
C LYS A 196 8.50 -12.64 19.39
N GLU A 197 9.06 -13.86 19.49
CA GLU A 197 9.60 -14.61 18.36
C GLU A 197 8.50 -15.03 17.37
N ASP A 198 7.34 -15.46 17.88
CA ASP A 198 6.18 -15.80 17.05
C ASP A 198 5.66 -14.56 16.30
N VAL A 199 5.55 -13.43 16.98
CA VAL A 199 5.14 -12.15 16.35
C VAL A 199 6.18 -11.71 15.32
N GLY A 200 7.47 -11.87 15.62
CA GLY A 200 8.55 -11.59 14.69
C GLY A 200 8.45 -12.44 13.41
N LYS A 201 8.12 -13.71 13.53
CA LYS A 201 7.85 -14.61 12.38
C LYS A 201 6.61 -14.16 11.61
N MET A 202 5.52 -13.80 12.29
CA MET A 202 4.30 -13.33 11.66
C MET A 202 4.52 -12.03 10.85
N ILE A 203 5.30 -11.09 11.39
CA ILE A 203 5.63 -9.83 10.68
C ILE A 203 6.40 -10.11 9.37
N ASN A 204 7.18 -11.18 9.33
CA ASN A 204 7.94 -11.60 8.15
C ASN A 204 7.21 -12.66 7.31
N ASP A 205 5.95 -12.97 7.60
CA ASP A 205 5.17 -13.94 6.82
C ASP A 205 4.97 -13.45 5.38
N ASN A 206 5.38 -14.28 4.43
CA ASN A 206 5.37 -14.00 3.00
C ASN A 206 4.32 -14.81 2.23
N THR A 207 3.34 -15.40 2.94
CA THR A 207 2.33 -16.27 2.35
C THR A 207 1.05 -15.51 2.03
N SER A 208 0.60 -15.61 0.77
CA SER A 208 -0.69 -15.09 0.31
C SER A 208 -1.81 -16.11 0.57
N SER A 209 -2.88 -15.66 1.22
CA SER A 209 -4.11 -16.47 1.38
C SER A 209 -5.00 -16.47 0.13
N VAL A 210 -4.76 -15.59 -0.81
CA VAL A 210 -5.65 -15.36 -1.98
C VAL A 210 -5.01 -15.77 -3.30
N ALA A 211 -3.70 -15.59 -3.46
CA ALA A 211 -3.02 -15.89 -4.71
C ALA A 211 -3.20 -17.35 -5.21
N PRO A 212 -3.17 -18.39 -4.36
CA PRO A 212 -3.48 -19.75 -4.80
C PRO A 212 -4.91 -19.91 -5.34
N ILE A 213 -5.88 -19.19 -4.79
CA ILE A 213 -7.28 -19.19 -5.25
C ILE A 213 -7.37 -18.53 -6.64
N VAL A 214 -6.67 -17.42 -6.83
CA VAL A 214 -6.57 -16.73 -8.12
C VAL A 214 -5.89 -17.65 -9.15
N ALA A 215 -4.77 -18.27 -8.80
CA ALA A 215 -4.08 -19.24 -9.65
C ALA A 215 -4.99 -20.40 -10.08
N SER A 216 -5.79 -20.93 -9.15
CA SER A 216 -6.77 -21.98 -9.45
C SER A 216 -7.83 -21.51 -10.46
N ASN A 217 -8.36 -20.28 -10.30
CA ASN A 217 -9.32 -19.71 -11.25
C ASN A 217 -8.70 -19.50 -12.64
N LEU A 218 -7.44 -19.08 -12.72
CA LEU A 218 -6.70 -18.92 -13.97
C LEU A 218 -6.48 -20.27 -14.63
N ILE A 219 -6.03 -21.28 -13.89
CA ILE A 219 -5.79 -22.65 -14.38
C ILE A 219 -7.08 -23.27 -14.93
N SER A 220 -8.24 -23.01 -14.29
CA SER A 220 -9.53 -23.56 -14.74
C SER A 220 -9.96 -23.10 -16.13
N ALA A 221 -9.38 -22.02 -16.64
CA ALA A 221 -9.65 -21.48 -17.96
C ALA A 221 -8.78 -22.08 -19.07
N LEU A 222 -7.75 -22.85 -18.73
CA LEU A 222 -6.75 -23.33 -19.70
C LEU A 222 -7.23 -24.55 -20.52
N ASP A 223 -6.93 -24.52 -21.81
CA ASP A 223 -7.10 -25.68 -22.68
C ASP A 223 -5.89 -26.63 -22.57
N SER A 224 -6.08 -27.75 -21.89
CA SER A 224 -5.03 -28.74 -21.63
C SER A 224 -4.43 -29.39 -22.90
N LYS A 225 -5.12 -29.30 -24.05
CA LYS A 225 -4.67 -29.93 -25.29
C LYS A 225 -3.55 -29.15 -26.00
N SER A 226 -3.46 -27.85 -25.78
CA SER A 226 -2.51 -26.95 -26.43
C SER A 226 -1.21 -26.72 -25.66
N LEU A 227 -1.06 -27.30 -24.45
CA LEU A 227 0.04 -27.02 -23.54
C LEU A 227 1.34 -27.72 -23.87
N SER A 228 2.44 -26.98 -23.91
CA SER A 228 3.82 -27.50 -23.98
C SER A 228 4.22 -28.25 -22.70
N LEU A 229 5.41 -28.85 -22.69
CA LEU A 229 5.93 -29.56 -21.52
C LEU A 229 6.15 -28.60 -20.35
N ASN A 230 6.79 -27.44 -20.60
CA ASN A 230 7.06 -26.42 -19.58
C ASN A 230 5.77 -25.83 -19.01
N GLU A 231 4.78 -25.60 -19.86
CA GLU A 231 3.47 -25.10 -19.41
C GLU A 231 2.76 -26.10 -18.50
N LYS A 232 2.80 -27.39 -18.82
CA LYS A 232 2.26 -28.45 -17.95
C LYS A 232 2.97 -28.50 -16.60
N GLN A 233 4.31 -28.39 -16.60
CA GLN A 233 5.09 -28.33 -15.36
C GLN A 233 4.78 -27.08 -14.54
N ALA A 234 4.66 -25.91 -15.17
CA ALA A 234 4.29 -24.66 -14.52
C ALA A 234 2.92 -24.74 -13.82
N ILE A 235 1.94 -25.38 -14.49
CA ILE A 235 0.61 -25.63 -13.89
C ILE A 235 0.72 -26.53 -12.66
N GLU A 236 1.50 -27.61 -12.71
CA GLU A 236 1.67 -28.50 -11.56
C GLU A 236 2.39 -27.83 -10.40
N ILE A 237 3.33 -26.91 -10.66
CA ILE A 237 3.96 -26.06 -9.63
C ILE A 237 2.90 -25.16 -9.00
N LEU A 238 2.08 -24.46 -9.80
CA LEU A 238 1.03 -23.57 -9.31
C LEU A 238 -0.07 -24.29 -8.53
N LYS A 239 -0.47 -25.50 -8.95
CA LYS A 239 -1.46 -26.33 -8.22
C LYS A 239 -1.00 -26.74 -6.83
N LYS A 240 0.31 -26.94 -6.64
CA LYS A 240 0.92 -27.32 -5.36
C LYS A 240 1.30 -26.10 -4.50
N TRP A 241 1.20 -24.92 -5.05
CA TRP A 241 1.61 -23.71 -4.36
C TRP A 241 0.66 -23.35 -3.22
N ASN A 242 1.22 -23.15 -2.05
CA ASN A 242 0.49 -22.74 -0.84
C ASN A 242 0.38 -21.21 -0.66
N GLY A 243 0.91 -20.43 -1.61
CA GLY A 243 0.95 -18.96 -1.55
C GLY A 243 2.26 -18.38 -1.01
N SER A 244 3.26 -19.22 -0.69
CA SER A 244 4.58 -18.76 -0.24
C SER A 244 5.31 -17.96 -1.32
N ASN A 245 6.00 -16.91 -0.90
CA ASN A 245 6.85 -16.06 -1.75
C ASN A 245 8.27 -16.02 -1.15
N ASP A 246 8.83 -17.21 -0.86
CA ASP A 246 10.20 -17.33 -0.40
C ASP A 246 11.21 -17.24 -1.54
N LEU A 247 12.46 -16.94 -1.21
CA LEU A 247 13.55 -16.69 -2.16
C LEU A 247 13.69 -17.79 -3.23
N LYS A 248 13.50 -19.05 -2.85
CA LYS A 248 13.69 -20.21 -3.74
C LYS A 248 12.39 -20.74 -4.37
N ASP A 249 11.26 -20.14 -4.05
CA ASP A 249 9.98 -20.52 -4.65
C ASP A 249 9.93 -20.14 -6.14
N ILE A 250 9.40 -21.04 -6.94
CA ILE A 250 9.22 -20.86 -8.39
C ILE A 250 7.83 -20.29 -8.69
N ALA A 251 6.83 -20.78 -7.96
CA ALA A 251 5.43 -20.42 -8.20
C ALA A 251 5.15 -18.91 -8.23
N PRO A 252 5.71 -18.06 -7.33
CA PRO A 252 5.45 -16.63 -7.36
C PRO A 252 5.99 -15.96 -8.65
N THR A 253 7.09 -16.44 -9.22
CA THR A 253 7.62 -15.94 -10.50
C THR A 253 6.64 -16.21 -11.63
N ILE A 254 6.17 -17.44 -11.74
CA ILE A 254 5.18 -17.86 -12.76
C ILE A 254 3.88 -17.07 -12.54
N TYR A 255 3.35 -17.03 -11.32
CA TYR A 255 2.11 -16.37 -10.97
C TYR A 255 2.12 -14.89 -11.34
N ASN A 256 3.12 -14.13 -10.89
CA ASN A 256 3.18 -12.71 -11.12
C ASN A 256 3.38 -12.36 -12.60
N LYS A 257 4.14 -13.16 -13.35
CA LYS A 257 4.28 -12.98 -14.79
C LYS A 257 2.96 -13.23 -15.52
N TRP A 258 2.20 -14.27 -15.11
CA TRP A 258 0.87 -14.53 -15.64
C TRP A 258 -0.10 -13.42 -15.30
N ILE A 259 -0.12 -12.94 -14.06
CA ILE A 259 -0.96 -11.79 -13.64
C ILE A 259 -0.66 -10.57 -14.51
N TYR A 260 0.61 -10.23 -14.74
CA TYR A 260 0.95 -9.12 -15.62
C TYR A 260 0.37 -9.29 -17.03
N ASN A 261 0.59 -10.46 -17.65
CA ASN A 261 0.07 -10.75 -19.00
C ASN A 261 -1.47 -10.77 -19.04
N TYR A 262 -2.11 -11.29 -17.99
CA TYR A 262 -3.55 -11.25 -17.84
C TYR A 262 -4.06 -9.81 -17.80
N LEU A 263 -3.50 -8.95 -16.97
CA LEU A 263 -3.88 -7.53 -16.89
C LEU A 263 -3.64 -6.79 -18.21
N LYS A 264 -2.52 -7.07 -18.85
CA LYS A 264 -2.15 -6.48 -20.15
C LYS A 264 -3.14 -6.84 -21.24
N ASN A 265 -3.49 -8.12 -21.35
CA ASN A 265 -4.40 -8.61 -22.40
C ASN A 265 -5.89 -8.31 -22.10
N THR A 266 -6.22 -7.91 -20.86
CA THR A 266 -7.59 -7.61 -20.45
C THR A 266 -7.92 -6.11 -20.51
N PHE A 267 -6.94 -5.23 -20.27
CA PHE A 267 -7.25 -3.81 -20.05
C PHE A 267 -6.50 -2.84 -20.97
N ARG A 268 -5.39 -3.27 -21.60
CA ARG A 268 -4.52 -2.32 -22.30
C ARG A 268 -5.12 -1.80 -23.60
N ASP A 269 -5.86 -2.59 -24.30
CA ASP A 269 -6.44 -2.24 -25.60
C ASP A 269 -7.50 -1.12 -25.48
N GLU A 270 -8.39 -1.15 -24.46
CA GLU A 270 -9.35 -0.07 -24.21
C GLU A 270 -8.70 1.14 -23.54
N LEU A 271 -7.77 0.91 -22.59
CA LEU A 271 -7.16 2.02 -21.85
C LEU A 271 -6.08 2.75 -22.66
N GLY A 272 -5.44 2.07 -23.59
CA GLY A 272 -4.22 2.52 -24.23
C GLY A 272 -3.02 2.44 -23.30
N GLU A 273 -1.80 2.52 -23.87
CA GLU A 273 -0.54 2.29 -23.14
C GLU A 273 -0.36 3.21 -21.93
N ALA A 274 -0.68 4.49 -22.07
CA ALA A 274 -0.45 5.47 -21.00
C ALA A 274 -1.36 5.23 -19.79
N ASN A 275 -2.67 5.02 -20.02
CA ASN A 275 -3.62 4.77 -18.94
C ASN A 275 -3.41 3.37 -18.32
N PHE A 276 -3.01 2.38 -19.13
CA PHE A 276 -2.66 1.06 -18.60
C PHE A 276 -1.47 1.13 -17.64
N LYS A 277 -0.39 1.84 -18.00
CA LYS A 277 0.74 2.09 -17.07
C LYS A 277 0.30 2.81 -15.80
N MET A 278 -0.60 3.78 -15.92
CA MET A 278 -1.18 4.46 -14.76
C MET A 278 -1.97 3.49 -13.88
N LEU A 279 -2.83 2.64 -14.46
CA LEU A 279 -3.57 1.60 -13.74
C LEU A 279 -2.64 0.70 -12.92
N LEU A 280 -1.53 0.22 -13.53
CA LEU A 280 -0.55 -0.65 -12.87
C LEU A 280 0.11 -0.01 -11.63
N SER A 281 0.14 1.32 -11.55
CA SER A 281 0.70 2.08 -10.41
C SER A 281 -0.33 2.42 -9.32
N THR A 282 -1.61 2.09 -9.52
CA THR A 282 -2.68 2.40 -8.57
C THR A 282 -3.03 1.22 -7.67
N HIS A 283 -3.65 1.49 -6.52
CA HIS A 283 -4.19 0.43 -5.66
C HIS A 283 -5.43 -0.27 -6.23
N ILE A 284 -6.07 0.30 -7.26
CA ILE A 284 -7.24 -0.29 -7.93
C ILE A 284 -6.92 -1.69 -8.47
N ILE A 285 -5.71 -1.88 -9.03
CA ILE A 285 -5.27 -3.17 -9.55
C ILE A 285 -5.38 -4.30 -8.51
N LYS A 286 -5.09 -4.02 -7.25
CA LYS A 286 -5.16 -5.00 -6.16
C LYS A 286 -6.58 -5.47 -5.88
N GLN A 287 -7.57 -4.62 -6.13
CA GLN A 287 -8.99 -4.92 -5.92
C GLN A 287 -9.61 -5.66 -7.11
N ILE A 288 -9.10 -5.47 -8.34
CA ILE A 288 -9.70 -6.06 -9.54
C ILE A 288 -9.13 -7.43 -9.90
N ILE A 289 -7.88 -7.76 -9.53
CA ILE A 289 -7.23 -9.01 -9.93
C ILE A 289 -8.10 -10.24 -9.64
N ALA A 290 -8.50 -10.44 -8.40
CA ALA A 290 -9.23 -11.65 -8.01
C ALA A 290 -10.69 -11.66 -8.50
N PRO A 291 -11.51 -10.59 -8.37
CA PRO A 291 -12.88 -10.58 -8.86
C PRO A 291 -12.99 -10.76 -10.38
N GLN A 292 -12.12 -10.09 -11.15
CA GLN A 292 -12.17 -10.16 -12.61
C GLN A 292 -11.91 -11.58 -13.13
N THR A 293 -11.00 -12.35 -12.50
CA THR A 293 -10.75 -13.75 -12.93
C THR A 293 -11.98 -14.65 -12.81
N LYS A 294 -13.00 -14.27 -12.02
CA LYS A 294 -14.25 -15.01 -11.84
C LYS A 294 -15.39 -14.49 -12.71
N ASN A 295 -15.28 -13.28 -13.23
CA ASN A 295 -16.35 -12.65 -13.99
C ASN A 295 -16.31 -13.09 -15.46
N GLU A 296 -17.01 -14.16 -15.80
CA GLU A 296 -17.04 -14.70 -17.17
C GLU A 296 -17.68 -13.74 -18.18
N ASN A 297 -18.58 -12.87 -17.73
CA ASN A 297 -19.35 -11.96 -18.57
C ASN A 297 -18.80 -10.52 -18.60
N SER A 298 -17.56 -10.30 -18.16
CA SER A 298 -16.97 -8.98 -18.21
C SER A 298 -16.75 -8.52 -19.65
N VAL A 299 -17.07 -7.25 -19.91
CA VAL A 299 -16.83 -6.62 -21.21
C VAL A 299 -15.33 -6.46 -21.52
N TRP A 300 -14.49 -6.46 -20.49
CA TRP A 300 -13.04 -6.34 -20.59
C TRP A 300 -12.32 -7.56 -21.19
N TRP A 301 -13.04 -8.66 -21.45
CA TRP A 301 -12.44 -9.82 -22.13
C TRP A 301 -12.31 -9.64 -23.64
N ASP A 302 -13.03 -8.68 -24.22
CA ASP A 302 -13.01 -8.40 -25.65
C ASP A 302 -11.72 -7.66 -26.01
N ASP A 303 -10.92 -8.19 -26.93
CA ASP A 303 -9.76 -7.49 -27.49
C ASP A 303 -10.26 -6.60 -28.64
N ILE A 304 -10.53 -5.33 -28.38
CA ILE A 304 -11.11 -4.38 -29.35
C ILE A 304 -10.26 -4.18 -30.59
N SER A 305 -9.02 -4.66 -30.62
CA SER A 305 -8.16 -4.64 -31.80
C SER A 305 -8.50 -5.74 -32.79
N THR A 306 -9.22 -6.79 -32.39
CA THR A 306 -9.65 -7.88 -33.26
C THR A 306 -10.99 -7.57 -33.92
N LYS A 307 -11.02 -7.64 -35.26
CA LYS A 307 -12.24 -7.38 -36.02
C LYS A 307 -13.10 -8.64 -36.12
N ASN A 308 -14.42 -8.47 -35.96
CA ASN A 308 -15.41 -9.55 -36.14
C ASN A 308 -15.25 -10.76 -35.16
N LYS A 309 -14.61 -10.54 -34.05
CA LYS A 309 -14.46 -11.52 -32.97
C LYS A 309 -14.66 -10.80 -31.64
N LYS A 310 -15.31 -11.47 -30.71
CA LYS A 310 -15.40 -11.10 -29.31
C LYS A 310 -14.77 -12.20 -28.50
N GLU A 311 -13.67 -11.90 -27.84
CA GLU A 311 -12.95 -12.86 -27.04
C GLU A 311 -13.70 -13.17 -25.75
N THR A 312 -13.47 -14.38 -25.29
CA THR A 312 -13.97 -14.89 -24.01
C THR A 312 -12.89 -14.80 -22.94
N ARG A 313 -13.33 -14.87 -21.65
CA ARG A 313 -12.43 -15.01 -20.51
C ARG A 313 -11.36 -16.08 -20.74
N ASN A 314 -11.78 -17.27 -21.19
CA ASN A 314 -10.86 -18.39 -21.34
C ASN A 314 -9.83 -18.15 -22.45
N GLU A 315 -10.21 -17.55 -23.57
CA GLU A 315 -9.28 -17.20 -24.64
C GLU A 315 -8.21 -16.20 -24.18
N ILE A 316 -8.63 -15.12 -23.48
CA ILE A 316 -7.68 -14.13 -22.94
C ILE A 316 -6.76 -14.72 -21.89
N LEU A 317 -7.27 -15.57 -20.99
CA LEU A 317 -6.45 -16.20 -19.96
C LEU A 317 -5.48 -17.24 -20.54
N ASN A 318 -5.88 -18.00 -21.57
CA ASN A 318 -4.98 -18.89 -22.33
C ASN A 318 -3.87 -18.09 -23.03
N LYS A 319 -4.24 -17.06 -23.81
CA LYS A 319 -3.28 -16.16 -24.47
C LYS A 319 -2.26 -15.61 -23.46
N SER A 320 -2.75 -15.20 -22.28
CA SER A 320 -1.92 -14.63 -21.21
C SER A 320 -0.97 -15.65 -20.59
N PHE A 321 -1.39 -16.91 -20.44
CA PHE A 321 -0.54 -17.97 -19.90
C PHE A 321 0.58 -18.34 -20.86
N HIS A 322 0.25 -18.62 -22.12
CA HIS A 322 1.24 -18.92 -23.15
C HIS A 322 2.28 -17.78 -23.26
N GLY A 323 1.81 -16.53 -23.28
CA GLY A 323 2.70 -15.36 -23.29
C GLY A 323 3.61 -15.28 -22.06
N ALA A 324 3.07 -15.53 -20.88
CA ALA A 324 3.84 -15.49 -19.63
C ALA A 324 4.95 -16.55 -19.60
N ILE A 325 4.66 -17.78 -20.01
CA ILE A 325 5.66 -18.86 -20.03
C ILE A 325 6.74 -18.56 -21.08
N ALA A 326 6.37 -18.16 -22.30
CA ALA A 326 7.33 -17.80 -23.34
C ALA A 326 8.24 -16.63 -22.94
N GLU A 327 7.70 -15.61 -22.24
CA GLU A 327 8.49 -14.51 -21.73
C GLU A 327 9.44 -14.95 -20.61
N LEU A 328 9.03 -15.85 -19.71
CA LEU A 328 9.90 -16.42 -18.67
C LEU A 328 11.00 -17.31 -19.25
N GLU A 329 10.70 -18.14 -20.24
CA GLU A 329 11.72 -18.92 -20.97
C GLU A 329 12.79 -18.01 -21.59
N LYS A 330 12.37 -16.91 -22.19
CA LYS A 330 13.29 -15.90 -22.76
C LYS A 330 14.11 -15.19 -21.68
N GLN A 331 13.50 -14.86 -20.55
CA GLN A 331 14.12 -14.08 -19.47
C GLN A 331 15.04 -14.93 -18.59
N LEU A 332 14.61 -16.13 -18.22
CA LEU A 332 15.24 -16.96 -17.20
C LEU A 332 15.82 -18.28 -17.73
N GLY A 333 15.55 -18.62 -19.01
CA GLY A 333 15.94 -19.88 -19.64
C GLY A 333 14.87 -20.96 -19.52
N ASN A 334 15.09 -22.11 -20.19
CA ASN A 334 14.10 -23.19 -20.33
C ASN A 334 13.99 -24.10 -19.09
N ASP A 335 14.90 -24.00 -18.14
CA ASP A 335 14.85 -24.79 -16.89
C ASP A 335 14.01 -24.09 -15.84
N LEU A 336 12.79 -24.60 -15.60
CA LEU A 336 11.86 -24.05 -14.61
C LEU A 336 12.45 -24.02 -13.20
N ASN A 337 13.37 -24.91 -12.85
CA ASN A 337 14.01 -24.91 -11.54
C ASN A 337 14.84 -23.65 -11.30
N SER A 338 15.22 -22.96 -12.36
CA SER A 338 15.93 -21.67 -12.29
C SER A 338 15.02 -20.47 -12.11
N TRP A 339 13.68 -20.60 -12.20
CA TRP A 339 12.74 -19.48 -12.13
C TRP A 339 12.42 -19.06 -10.68
N THR A 340 13.42 -19.06 -9.84
CA THR A 340 13.27 -18.76 -8.42
C THR A 340 12.97 -17.28 -8.18
N TRP A 341 12.18 -16.99 -7.12
CA TRP A 341 11.68 -15.66 -6.80
C TRP A 341 12.80 -14.64 -6.55
N ASN A 342 13.89 -15.04 -5.91
CA ASN A 342 15.05 -14.18 -5.66
C ASN A 342 15.73 -13.64 -6.95
N ARG A 343 15.54 -14.28 -8.09
CA ARG A 343 16.11 -13.81 -9.35
C ARG A 343 15.38 -12.61 -9.94
N VAL A 344 14.15 -12.39 -9.52
CA VAL A 344 13.27 -11.37 -10.09
C VAL A 344 12.72 -10.38 -9.06
N HIS A 345 12.83 -10.68 -7.74
CA HIS A 345 12.33 -9.82 -6.68
C HIS A 345 13.47 -9.31 -5.81
N THR A 346 13.75 -8.01 -5.91
CA THR A 346 14.90 -7.36 -5.27
C THR A 346 14.52 -6.07 -4.57
N LEU A 347 15.29 -5.71 -3.54
CA LEU A 347 15.13 -4.49 -2.75
C LEU A 347 16.40 -3.62 -2.87
N GLU A 348 16.26 -2.43 -3.42
CA GLU A 348 17.30 -1.40 -3.41
C GLU A 348 16.74 -0.10 -2.82
N HIS A 349 17.33 0.39 -1.75
CA HIS A 349 17.00 1.70 -1.19
C HIS A 349 17.75 2.78 -1.97
N GLN A 350 17.02 3.46 -2.84
CA GLN A 350 17.56 4.46 -3.73
C GLN A 350 17.71 5.82 -3.02
N HIS A 351 18.86 6.46 -3.21
CA HIS A 351 19.11 7.83 -2.78
C HIS A 351 19.04 8.78 -4.01
N PRO A 352 18.56 10.04 -3.86
CA PRO A 352 18.51 10.99 -4.97
C PRO A 352 19.85 11.15 -5.71
N LEU A 353 20.98 11.21 -5.00
CA LEU A 353 22.30 11.26 -5.59
C LEU A 353 22.73 9.94 -6.26
N GLY A 354 22.16 8.82 -5.86
CA GLY A 354 22.38 7.50 -6.49
C GLY A 354 21.79 7.37 -7.89
N LYS A 355 21.00 8.36 -8.37
CA LYS A 355 20.56 8.46 -9.76
C LYS A 355 21.74 8.78 -10.71
N VAL A 356 22.79 9.37 -10.19
CA VAL A 356 24.06 9.58 -10.94
C VAL A 356 24.85 8.26 -10.88
N ALA A 357 25.11 7.66 -12.02
CA ALA A 357 25.72 6.32 -12.11
C ALA A 357 27.00 6.15 -11.28
N LEU A 358 27.90 7.16 -11.29
CA LEU A 358 29.16 7.17 -10.52
C LEU A 358 28.95 7.21 -9.00
N LEU A 359 27.81 7.71 -8.54
CA LEU A 359 27.48 7.87 -7.12
C LEU A 359 26.59 6.73 -6.59
N LYS A 360 26.01 5.91 -7.48
CA LYS A 360 25.09 4.85 -7.13
C LYS A 360 25.67 3.92 -6.04
N GLY A 361 26.89 3.45 -6.20
CA GLY A 361 27.55 2.54 -5.26
C GLY A 361 27.89 3.16 -3.89
N ILE A 362 27.86 4.51 -3.78
CA ILE A 362 28.12 5.22 -2.52
C ILE A 362 26.80 5.44 -1.76
N PHE A 363 25.73 5.79 -2.47
CA PHE A 363 24.50 6.31 -1.86
C PHE A 363 23.36 5.30 -1.82
N ASN A 364 23.24 4.39 -2.80
CA ASN A 364 22.20 3.37 -2.75
C ASN A 364 22.59 2.22 -1.83
N VAL A 365 21.58 1.61 -1.20
CA VAL A 365 21.77 0.45 -0.30
C VAL A 365 21.06 -0.76 -0.90
N GLY A 366 21.81 -1.82 -1.17
CA GLY A 366 21.38 -3.00 -1.92
C GLY A 366 21.99 -3.03 -3.33
N PRO A 367 21.42 -3.78 -4.31
CA PRO A 367 20.18 -4.56 -4.19
C PRO A 367 20.34 -5.82 -3.35
N PHE A 368 19.30 -6.17 -2.61
CA PHE A 368 19.17 -7.43 -1.87
C PHE A 368 18.15 -8.33 -2.56
N GLU A 369 18.40 -9.62 -2.57
CA GLU A 369 17.37 -10.63 -2.84
C GLU A 369 16.43 -10.69 -1.62
N VAL A 370 15.12 -10.58 -1.81
CA VAL A 370 14.18 -10.54 -0.69
C VAL A 370 12.96 -11.44 -0.93
N SER A 371 12.48 -12.06 0.16
CA SER A 371 11.17 -12.71 0.20
C SER A 371 10.05 -11.68 0.33
N GLY A 372 8.81 -12.13 0.32
CA GLY A 372 7.64 -11.24 0.36
C GLY A 372 7.12 -10.91 -1.03
N SER A 373 6.05 -10.14 -1.10
CA SER A 373 5.34 -9.82 -2.34
C SER A 373 4.30 -8.73 -2.10
N ASN A 374 3.50 -8.42 -3.11
CA ASN A 374 2.26 -7.67 -2.95
C ASN A 374 1.26 -8.45 -2.08
N GLU A 375 0.54 -7.75 -1.20
CA GLU A 375 -0.59 -8.27 -0.39
C GLU A 375 -0.28 -9.50 0.48
N VAL A 376 0.97 -9.67 0.90
CA VAL A 376 1.38 -10.56 2.01
C VAL A 376 1.74 -9.72 3.24
N ILE A 377 1.88 -10.31 4.42
CA ILE A 377 2.19 -9.55 5.66
C ILE A 377 3.57 -8.87 5.53
N ASN A 378 4.58 -9.60 5.07
CA ASN A 378 5.85 -9.01 4.63
C ASN A 378 5.69 -8.31 3.28
N ASN A 379 4.98 -7.19 3.29
CA ASN A 379 4.48 -6.49 2.11
C ASN A 379 5.61 -5.68 1.44
N LEU A 380 6.49 -6.35 0.73
CA LEU A 380 7.52 -5.74 -0.12
C LEU A 380 6.95 -5.55 -1.52
N MET A 381 6.26 -4.41 -1.70
CA MET A 381 5.45 -4.10 -2.88
C MET A 381 6.29 -3.76 -4.11
N PHE A 382 5.75 -4.09 -5.26
CA PHE A 382 6.29 -3.75 -6.57
C PHE A 382 5.17 -3.38 -7.54
N ASN A 383 5.51 -2.69 -8.63
CA ASN A 383 4.62 -2.49 -9.76
C ASN A 383 4.86 -3.57 -10.83
N PHE A 384 3.78 -4.05 -11.43
CA PHE A 384 3.89 -4.92 -12.60
C PHE A 384 4.47 -4.16 -13.80
N ALA A 385 5.39 -4.80 -14.54
CA ALA A 385 6.03 -4.23 -15.72
C ALA A 385 6.40 -5.33 -16.73
N ASP A 386 6.60 -4.93 -18.00
CA ASP A 386 7.02 -5.84 -19.08
C ASP A 386 8.34 -6.57 -18.78
N SER A 387 9.26 -5.92 -18.03
CA SER A 387 10.56 -6.49 -17.69
C SER A 387 10.47 -7.83 -16.96
N GLY A 388 9.38 -8.08 -16.24
CA GLY A 388 9.28 -9.25 -15.35
C GLY A 388 10.25 -9.19 -14.18
N GLU A 389 10.78 -8.01 -13.88
CA GLU A 389 11.54 -7.70 -12.67
C GLU A 389 10.61 -7.01 -11.67
N TYR A 390 10.56 -7.53 -10.46
CA TYR A 390 9.69 -7.08 -9.40
C TYR A 390 10.50 -6.34 -8.33
N VAL A 391 11.07 -5.19 -8.73
CA VAL A 391 11.86 -4.35 -7.85
C VAL A 391 10.94 -3.70 -6.80
N VAL A 392 11.30 -3.85 -5.53
CA VAL A 392 10.51 -3.30 -4.42
C VAL A 392 10.50 -1.78 -4.50
N ASN A 393 9.31 -1.19 -4.51
CA ASN A 393 9.06 0.25 -4.51
C ASN A 393 8.38 0.77 -3.24
N GLY A 394 7.98 -0.13 -2.34
CA GLY A 394 7.38 0.20 -1.06
C GLY A 394 7.35 -1.00 -0.13
N GLY A 395 7.42 -0.71 1.18
CA GLY A 395 7.43 -1.75 2.19
C GLY A 395 7.44 -1.20 3.61
N PRO A 396 7.55 -2.07 4.64
CA PRO A 396 7.61 -1.63 6.02
C PRO A 396 8.83 -0.72 6.28
N SER A 397 8.59 0.51 6.71
CA SER A 397 9.65 1.46 7.08
C SER A 397 10.32 1.14 8.42
N THR A 398 9.67 0.31 9.22
CA THR A 398 10.19 -0.23 10.48
C THR A 398 9.38 -1.47 10.85
N ARG A 399 10.03 -2.46 11.45
CA ARG A 399 9.36 -3.58 12.11
C ARG A 399 9.66 -3.50 13.59
N ARG A 400 8.66 -3.63 14.45
CA ARG A 400 8.79 -3.57 15.90
C ARG A 400 7.97 -4.67 16.56
N VAL A 401 8.53 -5.27 17.59
CA VAL A 401 7.83 -6.18 18.49
C VAL A 401 8.08 -5.71 19.91
N ILE A 402 7.03 -5.26 20.57
CA ILE A 402 7.07 -4.76 21.94
C ILE A 402 6.44 -5.83 22.83
N ASP A 403 7.23 -6.38 23.73
CA ASP A 403 6.77 -7.34 24.75
C ASP A 403 6.63 -6.62 26.09
N PHE A 404 5.39 -6.39 26.53
CA PHE A 404 5.13 -5.68 27.79
C PHE A 404 5.47 -6.52 29.03
N SER A 405 5.67 -7.84 28.90
CA SER A 405 6.15 -8.68 29.97
C SER A 405 7.70 -8.67 30.11
N ASP A 406 8.39 -8.27 29.03
CA ASP A 406 9.86 -8.21 28.94
C ASP A 406 10.28 -7.00 28.06
N ILE A 407 9.89 -5.81 28.51
CA ILE A 407 9.99 -4.58 27.72
C ILE A 407 11.42 -4.25 27.27
N GLU A 408 12.43 -4.59 28.11
CA GLU A 408 13.84 -4.32 27.81
C GLU A 408 14.40 -5.22 26.68
N ASN A 409 13.74 -6.30 26.37
CA ASN A 409 14.10 -7.22 25.29
C ASN A 409 13.18 -7.12 24.06
N SER A 410 12.40 -6.05 23.95
CA SER A 410 11.65 -5.71 22.74
C SER A 410 12.59 -5.55 21.54
N MET A 411 12.05 -5.79 20.34
CA MET A 411 12.85 -5.89 19.12
C MET A 411 12.43 -4.85 18.09
N SER A 412 13.37 -4.40 17.27
CA SER A 412 13.10 -3.56 16.11
C SER A 412 14.12 -3.75 15.00
N ILE A 413 13.77 -3.31 13.79
CA ILE A 413 14.69 -3.20 12.68
C ILE A 413 14.25 -2.06 11.75
N LEU A 414 15.22 -1.35 11.18
CA LEU A 414 15.03 -0.36 10.12
C LEU A 414 15.55 -0.90 8.79
N PRO A 415 15.01 -0.41 7.64
CA PRO A 415 15.41 -0.92 6.33
C PRO A 415 16.83 -0.56 5.91
N THR A 416 17.44 0.46 6.52
CA THR A 416 18.83 0.87 6.24
C THR A 416 19.60 1.02 7.56
N GLY A 417 19.98 2.22 7.92
CA GLY A 417 20.56 2.61 9.21
C GLY A 417 19.93 3.92 9.66
N GLN A 418 20.54 4.58 10.63
CA GLN A 418 20.02 5.86 11.16
C GLN A 418 20.87 7.08 10.76
N SER A 419 21.99 6.89 10.07
CA SER A 419 22.83 7.99 9.59
C SER A 419 22.47 8.39 8.17
N GLY A 420 22.36 9.68 7.91
CA GLY A 420 22.27 10.25 6.55
C GLY A 420 23.63 10.36 5.86
N ASN A 421 24.74 10.09 6.55
CA ASN A 421 26.07 10.15 5.98
C ASN A 421 26.50 8.77 5.44
N PRO A 422 26.70 8.61 4.11
CA PRO A 422 27.06 7.33 3.51
C PRO A 422 28.41 6.76 4.00
N PHE A 423 29.27 7.59 4.57
CA PHE A 423 30.57 7.17 5.15
C PHE A 423 30.46 6.77 6.64
N SER A 424 29.29 6.89 7.24
CA SER A 424 29.04 6.41 8.60
C SER A 424 28.82 4.90 8.61
N LYS A 425 29.38 4.21 9.62
CA LYS A 425 29.08 2.79 9.87
C LYS A 425 27.59 2.53 10.15
N HIS A 426 26.80 3.58 10.43
CA HIS A 426 25.38 3.49 10.71
C HIS A 426 24.51 3.92 9.51
N TYR A 427 25.08 3.98 8.32
CA TYR A 427 24.31 4.30 7.12
C TYR A 427 23.42 3.15 6.66
N ASN A 428 23.95 1.92 6.71
CA ASN A 428 23.30 0.72 6.21
C ASN A 428 23.47 -0.51 7.13
N ASP A 429 23.83 -0.31 8.39
CA ASP A 429 24.16 -1.38 9.36
C ASP A 429 22.99 -2.29 9.72
N GLN A 430 21.76 -1.95 9.33
CA GLN A 430 20.56 -2.76 9.55
C GLN A 430 20.00 -3.39 8.27
N ALA A 431 20.50 -2.99 7.10
CA ALA A 431 19.87 -3.31 5.83
C ALA A 431 19.84 -4.82 5.52
N GLU A 432 20.95 -5.51 5.72
CA GLU A 432 21.04 -6.96 5.53
C GLU A 432 20.15 -7.72 6.53
N MET A 433 20.17 -7.32 7.80
CA MET A 433 19.27 -7.89 8.82
C MET A 433 17.80 -7.69 8.47
N TYR A 434 17.45 -6.51 7.93
CA TYR A 434 16.08 -6.22 7.48
C TYR A 434 15.67 -7.12 6.31
N ALA A 435 16.53 -7.28 5.32
CA ALA A 435 16.30 -8.15 4.16
C ALA A 435 16.13 -9.62 4.59
N ASP A 436 16.92 -10.07 5.56
CA ASP A 436 16.86 -11.41 6.14
C ASP A 436 15.69 -11.62 7.14
N GLY A 437 14.87 -10.61 7.39
CA GLY A 437 13.78 -10.70 8.38
C GLY A 437 14.25 -10.79 9.84
N LYS A 438 15.48 -10.38 10.12
CA LYS A 438 16.07 -10.38 11.47
C LYS A 438 15.75 -9.09 12.22
N PHE A 439 15.89 -9.13 13.53
CA PHE A 439 15.66 -8.01 14.43
C PHE A 439 16.87 -7.75 15.31
N ARG A 440 16.98 -6.52 15.80
CA ARG A 440 17.89 -6.13 16.88
C ARG A 440 17.10 -5.76 18.13
N LYS A 441 17.74 -5.87 19.29
CA LYS A 441 17.18 -5.43 20.56
C LYS A 441 16.93 -3.92 20.57
N MET A 442 15.77 -3.50 21.04
CA MET A 442 15.48 -2.11 21.39
C MET A 442 16.03 -1.84 22.79
N LYS A 443 17.19 -1.17 22.89
CA LYS A 443 17.80 -0.87 24.17
C LYS A 443 16.99 0.15 24.93
N LEU A 444 16.54 -0.19 26.13
CA LEU A 444 15.79 0.68 27.03
C LEU A 444 16.52 0.86 28.38
N ASN A 445 17.30 -0.15 28.81
CA ASN A 445 18.03 -0.10 30.06
C ASN A 445 19.14 0.96 30.01
N LYS A 446 19.10 1.94 30.93
CA LYS A 446 20.01 3.09 30.97
C LYS A 446 21.49 2.67 31.11
N GLU A 447 21.78 1.67 31.94
CA GLU A 447 23.16 1.22 32.17
C GLU A 447 23.72 0.50 30.92
N GLU A 448 22.90 -0.30 30.25
CA GLU A 448 23.26 -0.93 28.99
C GLU A 448 23.54 0.12 27.91
N ILE A 449 22.69 1.16 27.82
CA ILE A 449 22.86 2.26 26.86
C ILE A 449 24.18 2.97 27.11
N ILE A 450 24.48 3.35 28.36
CA ILE A 450 25.72 4.06 28.73
C ILE A 450 26.96 3.23 28.37
N LYS A 451 26.93 1.91 28.65
CA LYS A 451 28.06 0.99 28.37
C LYS A 451 28.32 0.77 26.88
N THR A 452 27.31 0.92 26.05
CA THR A 452 27.35 0.50 24.64
C THR A 452 27.18 1.64 23.64
N SER A 453 27.06 2.87 24.11
CA SER A 453 26.80 4.07 23.28
C SER A 453 27.84 5.16 23.53
N THR A 454 28.00 6.03 22.56
CA THR A 454 28.81 7.26 22.70
C THR A 454 27.89 8.42 23.03
N GLU A 455 28.29 9.23 24.01
CA GLU A 455 27.53 10.41 24.41
C GLU A 455 27.64 11.51 23.35
N LEU A 456 26.50 12.11 22.99
CA LEU A 456 26.41 13.30 22.16
C LEU A 456 25.76 14.44 22.97
N ILE A 457 26.52 15.51 23.16
CA ILE A 457 26.08 16.66 23.95
C ILE A 457 25.76 17.84 23.05
N PHE A 458 24.48 18.27 23.07
CA PHE A 458 24.08 19.52 22.45
C PHE A 458 24.21 20.69 23.45
N ARG A 459 24.91 21.74 23.04
CA ARG A 459 25.05 22.96 23.82
C ARG A 459 24.50 24.14 23.03
N PRO A 460 23.82 25.11 23.67
CA PRO A 460 23.43 26.35 23.00
C PRO A 460 24.69 27.07 22.49
N MET A 461 24.60 27.60 21.28
CA MET A 461 25.62 28.53 20.81
C MET A 461 25.64 29.74 21.72
N LYS A 462 26.84 30.18 22.15
CA LYS A 462 27.03 31.39 22.92
C LYS A 462 26.83 32.61 22.03
#